data_2adcbf13207b2df59ed8839ef0749c8e
#
_entry.id   2adcbf13207b2df59ed8839ef0749c8e
#
_cell.length_a   1.000
_cell.length_b   1.000
_cell.length_c   1.000
_cell.angle_alpha   90.00
_cell.angle_beta   90.00
_cell.angle_gamma   90.00
#
_symmetry.space_group_name_H-M   'P 1'
#
loop_
_entity.id
_entity.type
_entity.pdbx_description
1 polymer ?
#
loop_
_entity_poly.entity_id
_entity_poly.type
_entity_poly.pdbx_seq_one_letter_code
_entity_poly.pdbx_strand_id
1 'polypeptide(L)'
;MLSLGLSNLCPALSSSLKTGCAQSLPFGPFLRSKFGNQTPAKSVRSIRMEANQTTVPSIVVYVTVPNKEAGKKLAESIVKEKLAACVNRVPGIESVYHWQGEIQTDSEELLIIKTRESLLEALTEHVKANHEYDVPEVIALPITGGNLQYLEWIKNSTRD
;
A
#
# COMPACT_ATOMS: atom_id res chain seq x y z
N MET A 1 -42.80 -28.44 23.04
CA MET A 1 -42.10 -29.70 22.72
C MET A 1 -40.67 -29.32 22.45
N LEU A 2 -39.79 -29.34 23.46
CA LEU A 2 -38.94 -30.45 23.91
C LEU A 2 -38.09 -31.07 22.77
N SER A 3 -36.79 -30.80 22.76
CA SER A 3 -35.70 -31.75 23.08
C SER A 3 -34.37 -31.13 22.72
N LEU A 4 -33.46 -30.84 23.68
CA LEU A 4 -32.25 -31.57 24.06
C LEU A 4 -31.28 -31.75 22.88
N GLY A 5 -30.07 -31.17 22.82
CA GLY A 5 -28.97 -31.21 23.76
C GLY A 5 -27.89 -32.15 23.20
N LEU A 6 -26.68 -31.69 23.07
CA LEU A 6 -25.49 -32.53 23.37
C LEU A 6 -24.22 -31.69 23.23
N SER A 7 -23.58 -31.55 24.37
CA SER A 7 -22.22 -31.10 24.59
C SER A 7 -21.24 -32.11 24.00
N ASN A 8 -20.12 -31.65 23.41
CA ASN A 8 -18.94 -32.47 23.32
C ASN A 8 -17.69 -31.69 23.73
N LEU A 9 -17.10 -32.22 24.78
CA LEU A 9 -15.90 -31.79 25.44
C LEU A 9 -14.67 -31.87 24.54
N CYS A 10 -13.74 -30.96 24.79
CA CYS A 10 -12.33 -31.08 24.46
C CYS A 10 -11.66 -32.28 25.13
N PRO A 11 -10.57 -32.79 24.59
CA PRO A 11 -9.45 -33.14 25.42
C PRO A 11 -8.20 -32.30 25.14
N ALA A 12 -7.65 -31.80 26.25
CA ALA A 12 -6.31 -31.26 26.32
C ALA A 12 -5.29 -32.38 26.09
N LEU A 13 -4.26 -32.13 25.31
CA LEU A 13 -3.04 -32.89 25.29
C LEU A 13 -1.84 -32.00 25.59
N SER A 14 -1.34 -32.22 26.79
CA SER A 14 -0.06 -31.81 27.33
C SER A 14 1.06 -32.67 26.70
N SER A 15 2.16 -32.07 26.29
CA SER A 15 3.49 -32.67 26.33
C SER A 15 4.59 -31.63 26.03
N SER A 16 5.28 -31.32 27.08
CA SER A 16 6.66 -31.72 27.35
C SER A 16 7.75 -30.84 26.71
N LEU A 17 8.30 -30.01 27.58
CA LEU A 17 9.61 -29.35 27.51
C LEU A 17 10.73 -30.36 27.24
N LYS A 18 11.60 -30.08 26.26
CA LYS A 18 12.96 -30.59 26.19
C LYS A 18 13.94 -29.45 26.12
N THR A 19 14.58 -29.21 27.22
CA THR A 19 15.84 -28.48 27.40
C THR A 19 16.95 -29.17 26.61
N GLY A 20 17.62 -28.44 25.71
CA GLY A 20 18.78 -28.84 24.95
C GLY A 20 19.96 -27.90 25.21
N CYS A 21 20.96 -28.45 25.80
CA CYS A 21 22.24 -28.00 26.30
C CYS A 21 23.00 -27.06 25.36
N ALA A 22 23.51 -25.95 25.90
CA ALA A 22 24.50 -25.08 25.30
C ALA A 22 25.87 -25.78 25.31
N GLN A 23 26.50 -25.93 24.13
CA GLN A 23 27.91 -26.30 24.03
C GLN A 23 28.72 -25.07 23.64
N SER A 24 29.57 -24.66 24.55
CA SER A 24 30.61 -23.65 24.36
C SER A 24 31.78 -24.23 23.58
N LEU A 25 32.19 -23.57 22.50
CA LEU A 25 33.42 -23.86 21.77
C LEU A 25 34.54 -22.88 22.20
N PRO A 26 35.78 -23.35 22.27
CA PRO A 26 36.90 -22.58 22.79
C PRO A 26 37.52 -21.64 21.78
N PHE A 27 37.91 -20.46 22.25
CA PHE A 27 38.69 -19.48 21.53
C PHE A 27 40.11 -19.97 21.19
N GLY A 28 40.48 -20.00 19.90
CA GLY A 28 41.88 -20.14 19.44
C GLY A 28 42.49 -18.79 19.12
N PRO A 29 43.82 -18.62 19.27
CA PRO A 29 44.47 -17.32 19.11
C PRO A 29 44.63 -16.92 17.64
N PHE A 30 44.21 -15.71 17.32
CA PHE A 30 44.39 -15.09 16.00
C PHE A 30 45.85 -14.70 15.75
N LEU A 31 46.46 -15.31 14.75
CA LEU A 31 47.71 -14.86 14.15
C LEU A 31 47.50 -13.58 13.35
N ARG A 32 48.25 -12.55 13.74
CA ARG A 32 48.30 -11.21 13.11
C ARG A 32 49.11 -11.30 11.84
N SER A 33 48.46 -11.31 10.67
CA SER A 33 49.09 -11.12 9.38
C SER A 33 48.99 -9.65 8.98
N LYS A 34 50.17 -8.97 8.94
CA LYS A 34 50.35 -7.67 8.29
C LYS A 34 50.57 -7.92 6.82
N PHE A 35 49.65 -7.57 5.94
CA PHE A 35 49.94 -7.20 4.58
C PHE A 35 49.07 -6.01 4.19
N GLY A 36 49.74 -4.85 4.06
CA GLY A 36 49.14 -3.70 3.45
C GLY A 36 49.12 -3.90 1.93
N ASN A 37 47.95 -3.66 1.37
CA ASN A 37 47.86 -3.19 0.00
C ASN A 37 46.58 -2.34 -0.10
N GLN A 38 46.77 -1.03 -0.09
CA GLN A 38 45.70 -0.07 -0.36
C GLN A 38 45.44 -0.09 -1.86
N THR A 39 44.36 -0.74 -2.27
CA THR A 39 43.74 -0.46 -3.55
C THR A 39 42.71 0.65 -3.35
N PRO A 40 42.74 1.71 -4.20
CA PRO A 40 41.79 2.79 -4.05
C PRO A 40 40.35 2.26 -4.28
N ALA A 41 39.49 2.47 -3.29
CA ALA A 41 38.07 2.20 -3.40
C ALA A 41 37.53 2.97 -4.61
N LYS A 42 37.20 2.24 -5.68
CA LYS A 42 36.43 2.78 -6.78
C LYS A 42 35.08 3.18 -6.19
N SER A 43 34.85 4.47 -6.09
CA SER A 43 33.55 5.08 -5.81
C SER A 43 32.52 4.36 -6.67
N VAL A 44 31.63 3.62 -6.01
CA VAL A 44 30.42 3.12 -6.65
C VAL A 44 29.58 4.36 -6.93
N ARG A 45 29.79 4.94 -8.11
CA ARG A 45 28.89 5.92 -8.66
C ARG A 45 27.54 5.24 -8.74
N SER A 46 26.62 5.66 -7.86
CA SER A 46 25.21 5.36 -7.99
C SER A 46 24.82 5.67 -9.43
N ILE A 47 24.58 4.63 -10.21
CA ILE A 47 24.01 4.78 -11.55
C ILE A 47 22.58 5.23 -11.29
N ARG A 48 22.42 6.54 -11.15
CA ARG A 48 21.13 7.17 -11.31
C ARG A 48 20.79 6.93 -12.77
N MET A 49 19.94 5.94 -13.02
CA MET A 49 19.31 5.78 -14.32
C MET A 49 18.53 7.08 -14.56
N GLU A 50 19.14 7.99 -15.29
CA GLU A 50 18.39 9.02 -16.02
C GLU A 50 17.61 8.28 -17.09
N ALA A 51 16.45 7.71 -16.67
CA ALA A 51 15.42 7.33 -17.60
C ALA A 51 15.05 8.64 -18.31
N ASN A 52 15.28 8.68 -19.61
CA ASN A 52 14.80 9.71 -20.51
C ASN A 52 13.26 9.69 -20.33
N GLN A 53 12.74 10.55 -19.42
CA GLN A 53 11.32 10.57 -19.06
C GLN A 53 10.55 11.21 -20.18
N THR A 54 10.13 10.41 -21.14
CA THR A 54 9.11 10.79 -22.12
C THR A 54 7.70 10.76 -21.51
N THR A 55 7.53 10.18 -20.33
CA THR A 55 6.26 10.12 -19.60
C THR A 55 6.15 11.24 -18.57
N VAL A 56 4.95 11.80 -18.43
CA VAL A 56 4.67 12.77 -17.36
C VAL A 56 4.63 12.10 -15.99
N PRO A 57 4.98 12.82 -14.90
CA PRO A 57 4.85 12.31 -13.55
C PRO A 57 3.42 11.79 -13.28
N SER A 58 3.34 10.55 -12.84
CA SER A 58 2.08 9.87 -12.56
C SER A 58 2.03 9.38 -11.11
N ILE A 59 0.83 9.29 -10.56
CA ILE A 59 0.58 8.93 -9.17
C ILE A 59 -0.51 7.87 -9.06
N VAL A 60 -0.46 7.14 -7.94
CA VAL A 60 -1.59 6.36 -7.43
C VAL A 60 -2.20 7.13 -6.28
N VAL A 61 -3.51 7.28 -6.28
CA VAL A 61 -4.25 7.93 -5.19
C VAL A 61 -5.18 6.93 -4.54
N TYR A 62 -5.15 6.86 -3.21
CA TYR A 62 -6.07 6.07 -2.39
C TYR A 62 -7.19 6.95 -1.87
N VAL A 63 -8.41 6.43 -1.98
CA VAL A 63 -9.64 7.02 -1.42
C VAL A 63 -10.47 5.87 -0.87
N THR A 64 -10.90 5.94 0.39
CA THR A 64 -11.88 4.99 0.95
C THR A 64 -13.29 5.55 0.81
N VAL A 65 -14.28 4.69 0.62
CA VAL A 65 -15.69 5.06 0.50
C VAL A 65 -16.56 4.13 1.33
N PRO A 66 -17.70 4.62 1.88
CA PRO A 66 -18.47 3.87 2.87
C PRO A 66 -19.17 2.63 2.32
N ASN A 67 -19.39 2.54 1.01
CA ASN A 67 -20.13 1.42 0.43
C ASN A 67 -19.88 1.29 -1.08
N LYS A 68 -20.36 0.18 -1.65
CA LYS A 68 -20.19 -0.17 -3.06
C LYS A 68 -20.85 0.84 -4.02
N GLU A 69 -21.98 1.39 -3.66
CA GLU A 69 -22.74 2.33 -4.47
C GLU A 69 -21.99 3.67 -4.56
N ALA A 70 -21.53 4.19 -3.43
CA ALA A 70 -20.70 5.39 -3.36
C ALA A 70 -19.42 5.21 -4.18
N GLY A 71 -18.73 4.08 -4.00
CA GLY A 71 -17.51 3.77 -4.74
C GLY A 71 -17.72 3.70 -6.26
N LYS A 72 -18.83 3.09 -6.71
CA LYS A 72 -19.18 3.04 -8.13
C LYS A 72 -19.42 4.44 -8.69
N LYS A 73 -20.28 5.21 -8.02
CA LYS A 73 -20.66 6.57 -8.45
C LYS A 73 -19.44 7.48 -8.54
N LEU A 74 -18.60 7.48 -7.51
CA LEU A 74 -17.40 8.32 -7.46
C LEU A 74 -16.38 7.90 -8.54
N ALA A 75 -16.11 6.59 -8.68
CA ALA A 75 -15.18 6.09 -9.70
C ALA A 75 -15.63 6.45 -11.14
N GLU A 76 -16.91 6.27 -11.46
CA GLU A 76 -17.47 6.62 -12.77
C GLU A 76 -17.36 8.13 -13.03
N SER A 77 -17.64 8.98 -12.04
CA SER A 77 -17.53 10.43 -12.19
C SER A 77 -16.09 10.90 -12.40
N ILE A 78 -15.12 10.37 -11.65
CA ILE A 78 -13.69 10.68 -11.78
C ILE A 78 -13.19 10.36 -13.19
N VAL A 79 -13.54 9.18 -13.74
CA VAL A 79 -13.11 8.77 -15.07
C VAL A 79 -13.83 9.59 -16.16
N LYS A 80 -15.11 9.87 -15.99
CA LYS A 80 -15.90 10.70 -16.91
C LYS A 80 -15.32 12.11 -17.06
N GLU A 81 -14.91 12.72 -15.94
CA GLU A 81 -14.27 14.05 -15.91
C GLU A 81 -12.79 14.03 -16.36
N LYS A 82 -12.27 12.86 -16.76
CA LYS A 82 -10.87 12.65 -17.15
C LYS A 82 -9.87 13.07 -16.06
N LEU A 83 -10.28 13.02 -14.82
CA LEU A 83 -9.43 13.25 -13.65
C LEU A 83 -8.53 12.06 -13.35
N ALA A 84 -8.89 10.87 -13.82
CA ALA A 84 -8.05 9.68 -13.77
C ALA A 84 -8.25 8.83 -15.02
N ALA A 85 -7.19 8.09 -15.36
CA ALA A 85 -7.23 7.11 -16.44
C ALA A 85 -7.93 5.81 -16.00
N CYS A 86 -7.79 5.45 -14.73
CA CYS A 86 -8.32 4.20 -14.19
C CYS A 86 -8.61 4.33 -12.70
N VAL A 87 -9.69 3.71 -12.26
CA VAL A 87 -10.01 3.49 -10.85
C VAL A 87 -10.25 1.99 -10.63
N ASN A 88 -9.38 1.33 -9.86
CA ASN A 88 -9.67 0.00 -9.36
C ASN A 88 -10.45 0.12 -8.05
N ARG A 89 -11.44 -0.72 -7.88
CA ARG A 89 -12.28 -0.80 -6.69
C ARG A 89 -11.98 -2.09 -5.96
N VAL A 90 -11.60 -2.00 -4.68
CA VAL A 90 -11.27 -3.14 -3.80
C VAL A 90 -12.32 -3.19 -2.69
N PRO A 91 -13.29 -4.10 -2.77
CA PRO A 91 -14.34 -4.20 -1.77
C PRO A 91 -13.85 -4.91 -0.50
N GLY A 92 -14.50 -4.62 0.63
CA GLY A 92 -14.35 -5.39 1.86
C GLY A 92 -13.08 -5.10 2.63
N ILE A 93 -12.58 -3.87 2.59
CA ILE A 93 -11.60 -3.40 3.56
C ILE A 93 -12.29 -3.06 4.88
N GLU A 94 -11.57 -3.16 5.98
CA GLU A 94 -11.97 -2.69 7.29
C GLU A 94 -11.00 -1.62 7.75
N SER A 95 -11.51 -0.44 8.05
CA SER A 95 -10.75 0.71 8.52
C SER A 95 -10.92 0.85 10.02
N VAL A 96 -9.79 0.88 10.76
CA VAL A 96 -9.79 1.12 12.20
C VAL A 96 -9.04 2.42 12.47
N TYR A 97 -9.71 3.37 13.11
CA TYR A 97 -9.18 4.72 13.30
C TYR A 97 -9.70 5.36 14.59
N HIS A 98 -9.04 6.44 15.00
CA HIS A 98 -9.43 7.21 16.16
C HIS A 98 -10.27 8.41 15.73
N TRP A 99 -11.50 8.51 16.25
CA TRP A 99 -12.40 9.61 15.95
C TRP A 99 -13.13 10.06 17.22
N GLN A 100 -13.13 11.36 17.49
CA GLN A 100 -13.81 11.99 18.64
C GLN A 100 -13.50 11.34 20.01
N GLY A 101 -12.28 10.84 20.20
CA GLY A 101 -11.84 10.23 21.45
C GLY A 101 -12.08 8.74 21.57
N GLU A 102 -12.65 8.09 20.55
CA GLU A 102 -12.95 6.66 20.54
C GLU A 102 -12.32 5.95 19.33
N ILE A 103 -12.12 4.63 19.44
CA ILE A 103 -11.72 3.80 18.31
C ILE A 103 -12.97 3.41 17.53
N GLN A 104 -12.99 3.73 16.25
CA GLN A 104 -14.05 3.36 15.31
C GLN A 104 -13.57 2.26 14.37
N THR A 105 -14.51 1.48 13.86
CA THR A 105 -14.26 0.43 12.87
C THR A 105 -15.38 0.44 11.85
N ASP A 106 -15.01 0.69 10.58
CA ASP A 106 -15.96 0.76 9.47
C ASP A 106 -15.57 -0.22 8.35
N SER A 107 -16.59 -0.84 7.75
CA SER A 107 -16.41 -1.62 6.53
C SER A 107 -16.53 -0.70 5.32
N GLU A 108 -15.51 -0.68 4.48
CA GLU A 108 -15.38 0.27 3.37
C GLU A 108 -14.97 -0.42 2.06
N GLU A 109 -14.92 0.36 0.99
CA GLU A 109 -14.32 0.01 -0.29
C GLU A 109 -13.15 0.95 -0.58
N LEU A 110 -11.99 0.41 -0.99
CA LEU A 110 -10.82 1.19 -1.39
C LEU A 110 -10.84 1.46 -2.89
N LEU A 111 -10.71 2.71 -3.28
CA LEU A 111 -10.45 3.15 -4.64
C LEU A 111 -8.94 3.34 -4.83
N ILE A 112 -8.38 2.65 -5.83
CA ILE A 112 -6.98 2.82 -6.27
C ILE A 112 -7.02 3.54 -7.61
N ILE A 113 -6.74 4.83 -7.57
CA ILE A 113 -6.90 5.77 -8.68
C ILE A 113 -5.55 6.01 -9.34
N LYS A 114 -5.43 5.86 -10.67
CA LYS A 114 -4.20 6.14 -11.43
C LYS A 114 -4.40 7.37 -12.28
N THR A 115 -3.55 8.40 -12.04
CA THR A 115 -3.65 9.69 -12.72
C THR A 115 -2.29 10.37 -12.87
N ARG A 116 -2.27 11.54 -13.52
CA ARG A 116 -1.10 12.44 -13.55
C ARG A 116 -0.97 13.20 -12.22
N GLU A 117 0.26 13.45 -11.79
CA GLU A 117 0.53 14.26 -10.58
C GLU A 117 -0.09 15.66 -10.66
N SER A 118 -0.07 16.27 -11.86
CA SER A 118 -0.66 17.60 -12.11
C SER A 118 -2.17 17.67 -11.84
N LEU A 119 -2.86 16.54 -11.79
CA LEU A 119 -4.32 16.49 -11.54
C LEU A 119 -4.68 16.23 -10.08
N LEU A 120 -3.70 16.08 -9.17
CA LEU A 120 -3.96 15.73 -7.78
C LEU A 120 -4.90 16.73 -7.07
N GLU A 121 -4.68 18.02 -7.26
CA GLU A 121 -5.52 19.06 -6.65
C GLU A 121 -6.95 18.98 -7.18
N ALA A 122 -7.12 18.94 -8.51
CA ALA A 122 -8.43 18.85 -9.14
C ALA A 122 -9.18 17.56 -8.77
N LEU A 123 -8.46 16.43 -8.67
CA LEU A 123 -9.01 15.16 -8.18
C LEU A 123 -9.46 15.26 -6.73
N THR A 124 -8.64 15.87 -5.86
CA THR A 124 -8.95 16.06 -4.43
C THR A 124 -10.22 16.87 -4.25
N GLU A 125 -10.34 18.00 -4.94
CA GLU A 125 -11.56 18.83 -4.88
C GLU A 125 -12.80 18.10 -5.42
N HIS A 126 -12.63 17.31 -6.49
CA HIS A 126 -13.73 16.49 -7.01
C HIS A 126 -14.17 15.43 -6.02
N VAL A 127 -13.22 14.75 -5.36
CA VAL A 127 -13.53 13.77 -4.30
C VAL A 127 -14.27 14.45 -3.17
N LYS A 128 -13.77 15.55 -2.61
CA LYS A 128 -14.41 16.30 -1.51
C LYS A 128 -15.85 16.73 -1.86
N ALA A 129 -16.09 17.14 -3.09
CA ALA A 129 -17.41 17.58 -3.53
C ALA A 129 -18.42 16.44 -3.75
N ASN A 130 -17.96 15.20 -3.90
CA ASN A 130 -18.80 14.05 -4.26
C ASN A 130 -18.73 12.89 -3.25
N HIS A 131 -18.02 13.08 -2.14
CA HIS A 131 -17.86 12.10 -1.08
C HIS A 131 -18.94 12.27 0.00
N GLU A 132 -19.28 11.16 0.68
CA GLU A 132 -20.28 11.17 1.78
C GLU A 132 -19.66 11.62 3.11
N TYR A 133 -18.31 11.54 3.26
CA TYR A 133 -17.61 12.01 4.46
C TYR A 133 -17.22 13.48 4.34
N ASP A 134 -17.27 14.21 5.45
CA ASP A 134 -16.82 15.61 5.55
C ASP A 134 -15.30 15.74 5.28
N VAL A 135 -14.53 14.75 5.71
CA VAL A 135 -13.07 14.69 5.54
C VAL A 135 -12.69 13.34 4.92
N PRO A 136 -12.80 13.20 3.59
CA PRO A 136 -12.43 11.96 2.91
C PRO A 136 -10.92 11.76 2.89
N GLU A 137 -10.47 10.51 2.94
CA GLU A 137 -9.09 10.14 2.65
C GLU A 137 -8.76 10.45 1.20
N VAL A 138 -7.67 11.17 0.96
CA VAL A 138 -7.05 11.34 -0.37
C VAL A 138 -5.53 11.31 -0.20
N ILE A 139 -4.91 10.18 -0.47
CA ILE A 139 -3.46 9.98 -0.26
C ILE A 139 -2.81 9.62 -1.58
N ALA A 140 -1.83 10.43 -2.01
CA ALA A 140 -1.10 10.21 -3.26
C ALA A 140 0.27 9.58 -3.04
N LEU A 141 0.63 8.62 -3.89
CA LEU A 141 1.91 7.94 -3.94
C LEU A 141 2.51 8.07 -5.34
N PRO A 142 3.81 8.39 -5.48
CA PRO A 142 4.43 8.51 -6.79
C PRO A 142 4.57 7.15 -7.47
N ILE A 143 4.31 7.09 -8.78
CA ILE A 143 4.65 5.94 -9.63
C ILE A 143 6.09 6.13 -10.10
N THR A 144 7.01 5.38 -9.54
CA THR A 144 8.45 5.49 -9.81
C THR A 144 8.91 4.73 -11.06
N GLY A 145 8.03 3.93 -11.65
CA GLY A 145 8.32 3.15 -12.86
C GLY A 145 7.19 2.18 -13.20
N GLY A 146 7.31 1.52 -14.35
CA GLY A 146 6.32 0.54 -14.80
C GLY A 146 6.39 0.31 -16.31
N ASN A 147 5.34 -0.31 -16.87
CA ASN A 147 5.19 -0.47 -18.30
C ASN A 147 5.01 0.90 -18.98
N LEU A 148 5.95 1.29 -19.82
CA LEU A 148 5.96 2.61 -20.47
C LEU A 148 4.70 2.88 -21.30
N GLN A 149 4.17 1.87 -21.99
CA GLN A 149 2.93 2.00 -22.76
C GLN A 149 1.72 2.26 -21.85
N TYR A 150 1.71 1.67 -20.65
CA TYR A 150 0.66 1.92 -19.67
C TYR A 150 0.76 3.33 -19.07
N LEU A 151 1.97 3.80 -18.76
CA LEU A 151 2.20 5.16 -18.25
C LEU A 151 1.82 6.23 -19.31
N GLU A 152 2.13 5.99 -20.57
CA GLU A 152 1.70 6.85 -21.67
C GLU A 152 0.17 6.83 -21.85
N TRP A 153 -0.47 5.67 -21.66
CA TRP A 153 -1.92 5.57 -21.66
C TRP A 153 -2.56 6.36 -20.51
N ILE A 154 -1.98 6.38 -19.31
CA ILE A 154 -2.46 7.23 -18.21
C ILE A 154 -2.46 8.69 -18.63
N LYS A 155 -1.36 9.16 -19.24
CA LYS A 155 -1.24 10.53 -19.74
C LYS A 155 -2.32 10.85 -20.76
N ASN A 156 -2.52 9.98 -21.76
CA ASN A 156 -3.44 10.24 -22.87
C ASN A 156 -4.93 10.08 -22.51
N SER A 157 -5.22 9.39 -21.39
CA SER A 157 -6.58 9.15 -20.90
C SER A 157 -7.06 10.17 -19.87
N THR A 158 -6.20 11.12 -19.49
CA THR A 158 -6.52 12.19 -18.54
C THR A 158 -6.53 13.55 -19.25
N ARG A 159 -7.25 14.52 -18.68
CA ARG A 159 -7.26 15.90 -19.18
C ARG A 159 -5.94 16.63 -18.88
N ASP A 160 -5.69 17.71 -19.60
CA ASP A 160 -4.57 18.62 -19.33
C ASP A 160 -4.85 19.54 -18.15
#